data_9a843d1e1b0baacf15bd1e8ce374fcb4
#
_entry.id   9a843d1e1b0baacf15bd1e8ce374fcb4
#
_cell.length_a   1.000
_cell.length_b   1.000
_cell.length_c   1.000
_cell.angle_alpha   90.00
_cell.angle_beta   90.00
_cell.angle_gamma   90.00
#
_symmetry.space_group_name_H-M   'P 1'
#
loop_
_entity.id
_entity.type
_entity.pdbx_description
1 polymer ?
#
loop_
_entity_poly.entity_id
_entity_poly.type
_entity_poly.pdbx_seq_one_letter_code
_entity_poly.pdbx_strand_id
1 'polypeptide(L)'
;IEVLDAGLAPTGAFELVDPPVPRGTDPGGIPIALVDTGVNYTLDQIAPFLARSPDGALLGYDFWDLDERPFDADAQRSPFYPLRQGTSVASVLLRDAPAARLLVYRYPRPEMPRFTQLIDHAAAAGARIIHLSVATFHSEAWVEFRRAMRDYPDILFIAAAGDDRLDIDFTPVYPAAFRASNLL
;
A
#
# COMPACT_ATOMS: atom_id res chain seq x y z
N ILE A 1 20.98 -7.67 2.41
CA ILE A 1 21.94 -6.56 2.15
C ILE A 1 22.86 -6.47 3.34
N GLU A 2 24.18 -6.48 3.09
CA GLU A 2 25.16 -6.26 4.12
C GLU A 2 25.30 -4.76 4.39
N VAL A 3 25.29 -4.39 5.66
CA VAL A 3 25.47 -2.98 6.07
C VAL A 3 26.95 -2.68 6.15
N LEU A 4 27.38 -1.62 5.46
CA LEU A 4 28.74 -1.13 5.48
C LEU A 4 28.85 0.12 6.37
N ASP A 5 30.00 0.32 6.99
CA ASP A 5 30.31 1.56 7.70
C ASP A 5 30.69 2.70 6.73
N ALA A 6 31.00 3.86 7.26
CA ALA A 6 31.40 5.03 6.46
C ALA A 6 32.72 4.84 5.68
N GLY A 7 33.53 3.85 6.05
CA GLY A 7 34.74 3.44 5.35
C GLY A 7 34.52 2.33 4.32
N LEU A 8 33.24 1.95 4.07
CA LEU A 8 32.82 0.85 3.21
C LEU A 8 33.28 -0.52 3.70
N ALA A 9 33.58 -0.66 4.97
CA ALA A 9 33.88 -1.97 5.57
C ALA A 9 32.59 -2.63 6.09
N PRO A 10 32.45 -3.96 5.94
CA PRO A 10 31.31 -4.70 6.47
C PRO A 10 31.17 -4.52 7.98
N THR A 11 29.97 -4.16 8.44
CA THR A 11 29.66 -4.05 9.88
C THR A 11 29.28 -5.39 10.51
N GLY A 12 29.08 -6.42 9.70
CA GLY A 12 28.51 -7.71 10.12
C GLY A 12 27.00 -7.68 10.35
N ALA A 13 26.36 -6.53 10.16
CA ALA A 13 24.90 -6.42 10.19
C ALA A 13 24.32 -6.70 8.80
N PHE A 14 23.19 -7.40 8.78
CA PHE A 14 22.45 -7.71 7.56
C PHE A 14 21.02 -7.18 7.67
N GLU A 15 20.54 -6.57 6.61
CA GLU A 15 19.15 -6.21 6.47
C GLU A 15 18.48 -7.16 5.48
N LEU A 16 17.37 -7.76 5.90
CA LEU A 16 16.53 -8.55 5.02
C LEU A 16 15.74 -7.60 4.12
N VAL A 17 15.84 -7.79 2.82
CA VAL A 17 15.17 -6.96 1.82
C VAL A 17 13.69 -7.26 1.78
N ASP A 18 13.34 -8.52 2.02
CA ASP A 18 11.98 -9.03 1.97
C ASP A 18 11.82 -10.11 3.06
N PRO A 19 11.64 -9.69 4.34
CA PRO A 19 11.56 -10.61 5.45
C PRO A 19 10.29 -11.46 5.39
N PRO A 20 10.31 -12.70 5.92
CA PRO A 20 9.11 -13.51 6.07
C PRO A 20 8.06 -12.75 6.89
N VAL A 21 6.80 -12.84 6.46
CA VAL A 21 5.69 -12.25 7.22
C VAL A 21 5.50 -13.03 8.52
N PRO A 22 5.60 -12.39 9.71
CA PRO A 22 5.30 -13.05 10.97
C PRO A 22 3.83 -13.48 11.02
N ARG A 23 3.55 -14.67 11.51
CA ARG A 23 2.16 -15.10 11.81
C ARG A 23 1.59 -14.26 12.94
N GLY A 24 0.27 -14.08 12.94
CA GLY A 24 -0.39 -13.27 13.95
C GLY A 24 -1.86 -13.61 14.09
N THR A 25 -2.53 -12.91 15.00
CA THR A 25 -3.97 -12.97 15.19
C THR A 25 -4.62 -11.74 14.58
N ASP A 26 -5.77 -11.92 13.93
CA ASP A 26 -6.52 -10.80 13.37
C ASP A 26 -7.00 -9.87 14.51
N PRO A 27 -6.70 -8.56 14.44
CA PRO A 27 -7.08 -7.63 15.49
C PRO A 27 -8.59 -7.29 15.49
N GLY A 28 -9.29 -7.64 14.42
CA GLY A 28 -10.63 -7.12 14.16
C GLY A 28 -10.62 -5.64 13.80
N GLY A 29 -11.79 -5.04 13.62
CA GLY A 29 -11.93 -3.63 13.29
C GLY A 29 -12.30 -3.38 11.83
N ILE A 30 -12.08 -2.15 11.37
CA ILE A 30 -12.46 -1.70 10.02
C ILE A 30 -11.36 -2.10 9.03
N PRO A 31 -11.66 -2.98 8.05
CA PRO A 31 -10.65 -3.44 7.10
C PRO A 31 -10.35 -2.36 6.05
N ILE A 32 -9.13 -1.86 6.08
CA ILE A 32 -8.60 -0.86 5.16
C ILE A 32 -7.50 -1.50 4.31
N ALA A 33 -7.70 -1.55 3.01
CA ALA A 33 -6.65 -1.92 2.07
C ALA A 33 -5.76 -0.70 1.84
N LEU A 34 -4.54 -0.76 2.35
CA LEU A 34 -3.52 0.25 2.10
C LEU A 34 -2.72 -0.15 0.86
N VAL A 35 -2.87 0.60 -0.21
CA VAL A 35 -2.18 0.40 -1.49
C VAL A 35 -1.09 1.43 -1.66
N ASP A 36 0.15 1.01 -1.45
CA ASP A 36 1.33 1.88 -1.43
C ASP A 36 2.59 1.10 -1.88
N THR A 37 3.76 1.53 -1.47
CA THR A 37 5.06 0.85 -1.71
C THR A 37 5.25 -0.45 -0.94
N GLY A 38 4.25 -0.90 -0.20
CA GLY A 38 4.30 -1.96 0.79
C GLY A 38 4.38 -1.39 2.20
N VAL A 39 4.47 -2.23 3.20
CA VAL A 39 4.57 -1.83 4.62
C VAL A 39 5.63 -2.65 5.33
N ASN A 40 6.41 -2.04 6.19
CA ASN A 40 7.27 -2.79 7.10
C ASN A 40 6.43 -3.44 8.22
N TYR A 41 5.95 -4.64 7.93
CA TYR A 41 5.08 -5.42 8.80
C TYR A 41 5.81 -6.07 9.99
N THR A 42 7.11 -5.81 10.15
CA THR A 42 7.89 -6.28 11.31
C THR A 42 7.94 -5.27 12.44
N LEU A 43 7.45 -4.04 12.23
CA LEU A 43 7.44 -3.00 13.25
C LEU A 43 6.37 -3.25 14.30
N ASP A 44 6.74 -3.14 15.59
CA ASP A 44 5.84 -3.36 16.73
C ASP A 44 4.61 -2.43 16.71
N GLN A 45 4.73 -1.24 16.15
CA GLN A 45 3.63 -0.28 16.01
C GLN A 45 2.68 -0.58 14.85
N ILE A 46 3.02 -1.50 13.94
CA ILE A 46 2.22 -1.86 12.76
C ILE A 46 1.72 -3.31 12.85
N ALA A 47 2.60 -4.23 13.24
CA ALA A 47 2.31 -5.66 13.26
C ALA A 47 0.98 -6.04 13.96
N PRO A 48 0.59 -5.42 15.09
CA PRO A 48 -0.67 -5.73 15.78
C PRO A 48 -1.93 -5.36 15.00
N PHE A 49 -1.83 -4.48 14.00
CA PHE A 49 -2.98 -3.99 13.23
C PHE A 49 -3.16 -4.69 11.88
N LEU A 50 -2.30 -5.64 11.57
CA LEU A 50 -2.37 -6.35 10.29
C LEU A 50 -3.54 -7.32 10.26
N ALA A 51 -4.37 -7.22 9.22
CA ALA A 51 -5.45 -8.16 8.97
C ALA A 51 -4.91 -9.56 8.72
N ARG A 52 -5.54 -10.55 9.32
CA ARG A 52 -5.09 -11.94 9.27
C ARG A 52 -6.22 -12.88 8.87
N SER A 53 -5.85 -13.92 8.13
CA SER A 53 -6.72 -15.07 7.91
C SER A 53 -6.86 -15.93 9.19
N PRO A 54 -7.82 -16.85 9.26
CA PRO A 54 -8.00 -17.71 10.43
C PRO A 54 -6.78 -18.56 10.81
N ASP A 55 -5.90 -18.86 9.86
CA ASP A 55 -4.64 -19.59 10.08
C ASP A 55 -3.46 -18.65 10.43
N GLY A 56 -3.71 -17.35 10.57
CA GLY A 56 -2.74 -16.34 10.99
C GLY A 56 -1.85 -15.78 9.88
N ALA A 57 -2.14 -16.10 8.62
CA ALA A 57 -1.44 -15.50 7.48
C ALA A 57 -1.87 -14.04 7.26
N LEU A 58 -1.01 -13.21 6.69
CA LEU A 58 -1.34 -11.84 6.32
C LEU A 58 -2.41 -11.82 5.22
N LEU A 59 -3.44 -10.99 5.41
CA LEU A 59 -4.34 -10.63 4.33
C LEU A 59 -3.77 -9.41 3.60
N GLY A 60 -3.17 -9.68 2.46
CA GLY A 60 -2.49 -8.68 1.63
C GLY A 60 -1.75 -9.38 0.50
N TYR A 61 -1.14 -8.61 -0.39
CA TYR A 61 -0.41 -9.17 -1.51
C TYR A 61 0.55 -8.16 -2.13
N ASP A 62 1.68 -8.61 -2.61
CA ASP A 62 2.61 -7.83 -3.40
C ASP A 62 2.30 -8.00 -4.90
N PHE A 63 1.67 -6.97 -5.48
CA PHE A 63 1.38 -6.94 -6.93
C PHE A 63 2.55 -6.47 -7.78
N TRP A 64 3.64 -6.05 -7.17
CA TRP A 64 4.88 -5.73 -7.86
C TRP A 64 5.73 -6.98 -8.09
N ASP A 65 6.04 -7.69 -7.00
CA ASP A 65 6.89 -8.89 -7.05
C ASP A 65 6.08 -10.20 -7.18
N LEU A 66 4.74 -10.11 -7.09
CA LEU A 66 3.77 -11.21 -7.26
C LEU A 66 3.92 -12.30 -6.18
N ASP A 67 4.01 -11.88 -4.93
CA ASP A 67 4.09 -12.79 -3.78
C ASP A 67 3.25 -12.30 -2.58
N GLU A 68 3.27 -13.06 -1.48
CA GLU A 68 2.52 -12.78 -0.25
C GLU A 68 3.29 -11.89 0.74
N ARG A 69 4.32 -11.18 0.29
CA ARG A 69 5.21 -10.38 1.13
C ARG A 69 5.25 -8.91 0.69
N PRO A 70 4.16 -8.16 0.88
CA PRO A 70 4.08 -6.75 0.51
C PRO A 70 4.92 -5.87 1.43
N PHE A 71 6.24 -6.17 1.49
CA PHE A 71 7.19 -5.43 2.29
C PHE A 71 7.52 -4.11 1.62
N ASP A 72 7.71 -3.07 2.44
CA ASP A 72 8.16 -1.77 1.97
C ASP A 72 9.66 -1.81 1.66
N ALA A 73 10.00 -2.60 0.64
CA ALA A 73 11.35 -2.73 0.13
C ALA A 73 11.58 -1.66 -0.92
N ASP A 74 12.49 -0.73 -0.64
CA ASP A 74 12.94 0.22 -1.65
C ASP A 74 13.91 -0.49 -2.60
N ALA A 75 13.41 -0.84 -3.79
CA ALA A 75 14.22 -1.45 -4.84
C ALA A 75 15.27 -0.47 -5.42
N GLN A 76 15.12 0.82 -5.19
CA GLN A 76 16.00 1.86 -5.73
C GLN A 76 16.82 2.57 -4.67
N ARG A 77 16.95 2.03 -3.50
CA ARG A 77 17.66 2.58 -2.35
C ARG A 77 18.58 3.76 -2.67
N SER A 78 17.98 4.93 -2.77
CA SER A 78 18.71 6.17 -2.77
C SER A 78 18.84 6.63 -1.32
N PRO A 79 20.03 6.90 -0.80
CA PRO A 79 20.18 7.50 0.53
C PRO A 79 19.53 8.88 0.62
N PHE A 80 19.20 9.49 -0.53
CA PHE A 80 18.51 10.78 -0.62
C PHE A 80 16.99 10.66 -0.67
N TYR A 81 16.45 9.45 -0.88
CA TYR A 81 15.03 9.16 -0.91
C TYR A 81 14.78 7.87 -0.15
N PRO A 82 14.72 7.92 1.18
CA PRO A 82 14.31 6.76 1.98
C PRO A 82 12.81 6.54 1.75
N LEU A 83 12.49 5.88 0.64
CA LEU A 83 11.12 5.60 0.25
C LEU A 83 10.60 4.43 1.07
N ARG A 84 10.22 4.71 2.30
CA ARG A 84 9.34 3.87 3.12
C ARG A 84 7.98 4.54 3.21
N GLN A 85 7.46 4.95 2.06
CA GLN A 85 6.23 5.73 2.00
C GLN A 85 5.06 4.98 2.62
N GLY A 86 4.80 3.76 2.19
CA GLY A 86 3.69 2.97 2.70
C GLY A 86 3.79 2.69 4.20
N THR A 87 5.00 2.47 4.72
CA THR A 87 5.23 2.34 6.17
C THR A 87 4.91 3.65 6.91
N SER A 88 5.30 4.78 6.35
CA SER A 88 5.00 6.09 6.93
C SER A 88 3.51 6.39 6.91
N VAL A 89 2.83 6.12 5.79
CA VAL A 89 1.38 6.27 5.66
C VAL A 89 0.64 5.36 6.62
N ALA A 90 1.04 4.08 6.73
CA ALA A 90 0.48 3.14 7.70
C ALA A 90 0.60 3.67 9.13
N SER A 91 1.75 4.22 9.50
CA SER A 91 1.99 4.76 10.84
C SER A 91 1.08 5.94 11.17
N VAL A 92 0.86 6.85 10.21
CA VAL A 92 -0.06 7.99 10.36
C VAL A 92 -1.50 7.50 10.46
N LEU A 93 -1.92 6.60 9.56
CA LEU A 93 -3.26 6.06 9.53
C LEU A 93 -3.62 5.36 10.85
N LEU A 94 -2.74 4.51 11.36
CA LEU A 94 -2.99 3.77 12.61
C LEU A 94 -3.00 4.65 13.85
N ARG A 95 -2.21 5.73 13.87
CA ARG A 95 -2.25 6.73 14.94
C ARG A 95 -3.63 7.42 14.99
N ASP A 96 -4.19 7.77 13.85
CA ASP A 96 -5.40 8.59 13.75
C ASP A 96 -6.68 7.73 13.64
N ALA A 97 -6.55 6.46 13.20
CA ALA A 97 -7.63 5.49 13.09
C ALA A 97 -7.29 4.15 13.80
N PRO A 98 -7.21 4.13 15.14
CA PRO A 98 -6.78 2.94 15.89
C PRO A 98 -7.75 1.75 15.81
N ALA A 99 -8.96 1.95 15.28
CA ALA A 99 -9.92 0.87 14.99
C ALA A 99 -9.71 0.23 13.61
N ALA A 100 -8.72 0.68 12.84
CA ALA A 100 -8.39 0.09 11.55
C ALA A 100 -7.68 -1.25 11.71
N ARG A 101 -7.94 -2.17 10.77
CA ARG A 101 -7.07 -3.30 10.49
C ARG A 101 -6.58 -3.22 9.05
N LEU A 102 -5.29 -3.44 8.83
CA LEU A 102 -4.66 -3.21 7.55
C LEU A 102 -4.57 -4.48 6.71
N LEU A 103 -5.16 -4.41 5.50
CA LEU A 103 -4.81 -5.28 4.40
C LEU A 103 -3.71 -4.56 3.62
N VAL A 104 -2.54 -5.16 3.54
CA VAL A 104 -1.37 -4.48 2.95
C VAL A 104 -1.18 -4.89 1.51
N TYR A 105 -1.10 -3.91 0.62
CA TYR A 105 -0.89 -4.14 -0.80
C TYR A 105 0.27 -3.28 -1.32
N ARG A 106 1.21 -3.93 -2.00
CA ARG A 106 2.17 -3.22 -2.82
C ARG A 106 1.62 -3.05 -4.22
N TYR A 107 1.61 -1.81 -4.74
CA TYR A 107 0.92 -1.48 -5.99
C TYR A 107 1.59 -2.11 -7.23
N PRO A 108 0.81 -2.37 -8.32
CA PRO A 108 1.28 -3.17 -9.46
C PRO A 108 2.05 -2.35 -10.51
N ARG A 109 2.99 -1.50 -10.11
CA ARG A 109 3.78 -0.75 -11.08
C ARG A 109 4.89 -1.65 -11.67
N PRO A 110 5.17 -1.61 -12.98
CA PRO A 110 4.59 -0.70 -13.99
C PRO A 110 3.25 -1.18 -14.58
N GLU A 111 2.73 -2.33 -14.18
CA GLU A 111 1.56 -2.97 -14.83
C GLU A 111 0.24 -2.48 -14.25
N MET A 112 -0.10 -1.22 -14.53
CA MET A 112 -1.33 -0.58 -14.06
C MET A 112 -2.64 -1.37 -14.27
N PRO A 113 -2.83 -2.16 -15.35
CA PRO A 113 -4.01 -2.99 -15.53
C PRO A 113 -4.26 -4.00 -14.39
N ARG A 114 -3.23 -4.40 -13.64
CA ARG A 114 -3.36 -5.27 -12.47
C ARG A 114 -4.10 -4.65 -11.30
N PHE A 115 -4.38 -3.36 -11.33
CA PHE A 115 -5.24 -2.74 -10.32
C PHE A 115 -6.62 -3.38 -10.22
N THR A 116 -7.16 -3.93 -11.31
CA THR A 116 -8.40 -4.71 -11.26
C THR A 116 -8.24 -5.91 -10.34
N GLN A 117 -7.17 -6.69 -10.51
CA GLN A 117 -6.89 -7.87 -9.68
C GLN A 117 -6.64 -7.49 -8.21
N LEU A 118 -5.97 -6.35 -7.97
CA LEU A 118 -5.74 -5.84 -6.62
C LEU A 118 -7.07 -5.48 -5.93
N ILE A 119 -7.96 -4.78 -6.62
CA ILE A 119 -9.27 -4.39 -6.08
C ILE A 119 -10.12 -5.64 -5.80
N ASP A 120 -10.16 -6.60 -6.73
CA ASP A 120 -10.86 -7.88 -6.56
C ASP A 120 -10.34 -8.63 -5.34
N HIS A 121 -9.01 -8.71 -5.19
CA HIS A 121 -8.36 -9.36 -4.04
C HIS A 121 -8.70 -8.65 -2.72
N ALA A 122 -8.63 -7.31 -2.69
CA ALA A 122 -8.96 -6.52 -1.52
C ALA A 122 -10.44 -6.67 -1.13
N ALA A 123 -11.34 -6.67 -2.11
CA ALA A 123 -12.77 -6.88 -1.90
C ALA A 123 -13.05 -8.28 -1.34
N ALA A 124 -12.44 -9.33 -1.91
CA ALA A 124 -12.55 -10.71 -1.42
C ALA A 124 -12.00 -10.87 0.00
N ALA A 125 -10.97 -10.11 0.39
CA ALA A 125 -10.43 -10.04 1.75
C ALA A 125 -11.30 -9.18 2.70
N GLY A 126 -12.40 -8.60 2.20
CA GLY A 126 -13.39 -7.86 2.98
C GLY A 126 -13.07 -6.38 3.20
N ALA A 127 -12.23 -5.78 2.36
CA ALA A 127 -11.94 -4.35 2.42
C ALA A 127 -13.22 -3.51 2.37
N ARG A 128 -13.31 -2.51 3.25
CA ARG A 128 -14.37 -1.50 3.26
C ARG A 128 -13.88 -0.16 2.74
N ILE A 129 -12.59 0.06 2.86
CA ILE A 129 -11.89 1.24 2.37
C ILE A 129 -10.67 0.76 1.58
N ILE A 130 -10.41 1.38 0.44
CA ILE A 130 -9.16 1.21 -0.30
C ILE A 130 -8.49 2.58 -0.35
N HIS A 131 -7.36 2.70 0.34
CA HIS A 131 -6.54 3.90 0.39
C HIS A 131 -5.41 3.78 -0.63
N LEU A 132 -5.31 4.75 -1.54
CA LEU A 132 -4.33 4.77 -2.63
C LEU A 132 -3.41 5.99 -2.48
N SER A 133 -2.15 5.73 -2.21
CA SER A 133 -1.09 6.76 -2.17
C SER A 133 -0.36 6.89 -3.51
N VAL A 134 -0.95 6.38 -4.58
CA VAL A 134 -0.38 6.39 -5.94
C VAL A 134 -1.19 7.32 -6.82
N ALA A 135 -0.50 8.20 -7.53
CA ALA A 135 -1.14 9.16 -8.42
C ALA A 135 -0.32 9.37 -9.70
N THR A 136 -0.99 9.75 -10.79
CA THR A 136 -0.36 10.15 -12.05
C THR A 136 -1.17 11.26 -12.73
N PHE A 137 -0.57 11.91 -13.74
CA PHE A 137 -1.27 12.89 -14.59
C PHE A 137 -1.95 12.25 -15.81
N HIS A 138 -1.82 10.94 -15.99
CA HIS A 138 -2.26 10.21 -17.17
C HIS A 138 -3.53 9.41 -16.88
N SER A 139 -4.69 9.93 -17.25
CA SER A 139 -5.99 9.27 -17.02
C SER A 139 -6.10 7.89 -17.66
N GLU A 140 -5.44 7.70 -18.80
CA GLU A 140 -5.42 6.45 -19.55
C GLU A 140 -4.78 5.30 -18.78
N ALA A 141 -3.84 5.57 -17.88
CA ALA A 141 -3.23 4.55 -17.02
C ALA A 141 -4.23 3.96 -16.00
N TRP A 142 -5.36 4.65 -15.76
CA TRP A 142 -6.32 4.30 -14.72
C TRP A 142 -7.66 3.78 -15.25
N VAL A 143 -7.76 3.44 -16.53
CA VAL A 143 -9.01 2.99 -17.14
C VAL A 143 -9.56 1.73 -16.46
N GLU A 144 -8.70 0.74 -16.24
CA GLU A 144 -9.09 -0.52 -15.59
C GLU A 144 -9.40 -0.31 -14.10
N PHE A 145 -8.65 0.52 -13.39
CA PHE A 145 -8.98 0.92 -12.02
C PHE A 145 -10.38 1.55 -11.95
N ARG A 146 -10.66 2.53 -12.82
CA ARG A 146 -11.96 3.22 -12.86
C ARG A 146 -13.10 2.25 -13.14
N ARG A 147 -12.88 1.23 -13.95
CA ARG A 147 -13.84 0.18 -14.22
C ARG A 147 -14.07 -0.66 -12.96
N ALA A 148 -13.00 -1.22 -12.39
CA ALA A 148 -13.09 -2.05 -11.21
C ALA A 148 -13.73 -1.33 -10.00
N MET A 149 -13.40 -0.05 -9.79
CA MET A 149 -14.00 0.75 -8.71
C MET A 149 -15.55 0.81 -8.82
N ARG A 150 -16.13 0.82 -10.03
CA ARG A 150 -17.57 0.82 -10.23
C ARG A 150 -18.24 -0.50 -9.88
N ASP A 151 -17.50 -1.60 -9.97
CA ASP A 151 -18.00 -2.94 -9.67
C ASP A 151 -18.13 -3.16 -8.15
N TYR A 152 -17.53 -2.25 -7.33
CA TYR A 152 -17.54 -2.28 -5.85
C TYR A 152 -18.09 -0.97 -5.26
N PRO A 153 -19.39 -0.65 -5.45
CA PRO A 153 -19.96 0.62 -5.00
C PRO A 153 -20.00 0.78 -3.47
N ASP A 154 -19.90 -0.33 -2.71
CA ASP A 154 -19.91 -0.33 -1.24
C ASP A 154 -18.51 -0.17 -0.63
N ILE A 155 -17.46 -0.13 -1.45
CA ILE A 155 -16.09 0.16 -1.01
C ILE A 155 -15.82 1.65 -1.23
N LEU A 156 -15.35 2.33 -0.18
CA LEU A 156 -14.87 3.70 -0.28
C LEU A 156 -13.43 3.71 -0.78
N PHE A 157 -13.18 4.43 -1.86
CA PHE A 157 -11.85 4.69 -2.38
C PHE A 157 -11.37 6.06 -1.92
N ILE A 158 -10.18 6.14 -1.37
CA ILE A 158 -9.52 7.40 -0.97
C ILE A 158 -8.24 7.51 -1.77
N ALA A 159 -8.13 8.52 -2.61
CA ALA A 159 -7.02 8.69 -3.52
C ALA A 159 -6.20 9.95 -3.21
N ALA A 160 -4.88 9.84 -3.34
CA ALA A 160 -3.99 10.99 -3.20
C ALA A 160 -4.26 12.02 -4.31
N ALA A 161 -4.38 13.29 -3.92
CA ALA A 161 -4.52 14.40 -4.86
C ALA A 161 -3.19 14.91 -5.42
N GLY A 162 -2.07 14.26 -5.05
CA GLY A 162 -0.72 14.66 -5.43
C GLY A 162 -0.10 15.66 -4.45
N ASP A 163 1.20 15.87 -4.60
CA ASP A 163 2.02 16.74 -3.74
C ASP A 163 2.83 17.80 -4.53
N ASP A 164 2.57 17.92 -5.83
CA ASP A 164 3.28 18.80 -6.75
C ASP A 164 2.93 20.29 -6.63
N ARG A 165 2.13 20.69 -5.61
CA ARG A 165 1.63 22.07 -5.40
C ARG A 165 0.88 22.63 -6.61
N LEU A 166 0.17 21.77 -7.32
CA LEU A 166 -0.63 22.14 -8.47
C LEU A 166 -2.08 22.42 -8.07
N ASP A 167 -2.72 23.26 -8.84
CA ASP A 167 -4.17 23.43 -8.75
C ASP A 167 -4.82 22.28 -9.54
N ILE A 168 -5.43 21.35 -8.81
CA ILE A 168 -6.00 20.12 -9.39
C ILE A 168 -7.28 20.39 -10.22
N ASP A 169 -7.87 21.56 -10.12
CA ASP A 169 -8.97 21.97 -11.00
C ASP A 169 -8.49 22.27 -12.43
N PHE A 170 -7.22 22.69 -12.57
CA PHE A 170 -6.60 22.96 -13.86
C PHE A 170 -5.66 21.83 -14.31
N THR A 171 -5.03 21.13 -13.37
CA THR A 171 -4.10 20.03 -13.68
C THR A 171 -4.59 18.77 -12.95
N PRO A 172 -5.48 17.98 -13.57
CA PRO A 172 -6.08 16.82 -12.95
C PRO A 172 -5.04 15.77 -12.55
N VAL A 173 -5.16 15.25 -11.33
CA VAL A 173 -4.38 14.15 -10.79
C VAL A 173 -5.26 12.91 -10.66
N TYR A 174 -4.84 11.81 -11.23
CA TYR A 174 -5.61 10.57 -11.26
C TYR A 174 -5.04 9.53 -10.28
N PRO A 175 -5.92 8.77 -9.61
CA PRO A 175 -7.36 8.62 -9.85
C PRO A 175 -8.27 9.65 -9.16
N ALA A 176 -7.76 10.55 -8.31
CA ALA A 176 -8.55 11.50 -7.52
C ALA A 176 -9.48 12.40 -8.37
N ALA A 177 -9.06 12.75 -9.59
CA ALA A 177 -9.87 13.57 -10.51
C ALA A 177 -11.08 12.85 -11.14
N PHE A 178 -11.24 11.54 -10.92
CA PHE A 178 -12.43 10.87 -11.41
C PHE A 178 -13.66 11.25 -10.57
N ARG A 179 -14.79 11.38 -11.24
CA ARG A 179 -16.07 11.60 -10.56
C ARG A 179 -16.76 10.26 -10.32
N ALA A 180 -16.85 9.86 -9.06
CA ALA A 180 -17.58 8.69 -8.62
C ALA A 180 -18.15 8.91 -7.22
N SER A 181 -19.25 8.26 -6.90
CA SER A 181 -19.94 8.41 -5.61
C SER A 181 -19.17 7.79 -4.43
N ASN A 182 -18.27 6.87 -4.72
CA ASN A 182 -17.47 6.13 -3.76
C ASN A 182 -15.97 6.47 -3.84
N LEU A 183 -15.60 7.63 -4.37
CA LEU A 183 -14.21 8.13 -4.45
C LEU A 183 -14.13 9.51 -3.78
N LEU A 184 -13.10 9.66 -2.91
CA LEU A 184 -12.69 10.89 -2.25
C LEU A 184 -11.25 11.24 -2.62
#